data_1da06d4a265b873d23afa1ad4c1de099
#
_entry.id   1da06d4a265b873d23afa1ad4c1de099
#
_cell.length_a   1.000
_cell.length_b   1.000
_cell.length_c   1.000
_cell.angle_alpha   90.00
_cell.angle_beta   90.00
_cell.angle_gamma   90.00
#
_symmetry.space_group_name_H-M   'P 1'
#
loop_
_entity.id
_entity.type
_entity.pdbx_description
1 polymer ?
#
loop_
_entity_poly.entity_id
_entity_poly.type
_entity_poly.pdbx_seq_one_letter_code
_entity_poly.pdbx_strand_id
1 'polypeptide(L)'
;MSTPRIGLKASFVVGFDGTQHVLWRHGEVVFEGGKILFVGRGFPGEVNQWIDYGHALIGPGFIDLDALGDLDSTVLTLDNGAEWNMGRVWSEEYLRAGPNECYSAEEELFKYRYAFTQLIRNGITTAMPITSMYYRRWAEHYDEFAGVAALSGELGLRTYLGPCYMSGMTYARADGSAAQHWDEAAGLAGLREAERFFRDYDGAHNGLVRGALLPDRIETCTPALLERTAAVQNELNAPLRLHCCQSRYEVELVRRLRDTSSLQWLDSYGLLNPRSVLPHGILHSGEHELQRLADTGASLVHCPVVFAREGDALDSFGAYRARGINLAMGTDTFPADMLDNLRQGLNIARVQEGDAEHTRMLDLYNAATLGGAQALGRDDLGRLAVGARADITVFRLGAFHQGPFFDPLKNLFTAGRGDDCIASFIDGRSVMQDGQVIGVDYADLQRRADALFQKQMQHHAERAFGNPPWRTLFRSAIPFADSYSAAAPLLDAPTH
;
A
#
# COMPACT_ATOMS: atom_id res chain seq x y z
N MET A 1 11.07 18.72 -30.25
CA MET A 1 11.61 19.67 -29.23
C MET A 1 12.38 18.87 -28.23
N SER A 2 13.57 19.30 -27.80
CA SER A 2 14.29 18.63 -26.71
C SER A 2 13.50 18.75 -25.39
N THR A 3 13.46 17.68 -24.60
CA THR A 3 12.84 17.72 -23.26
C THR A 3 13.60 18.71 -22.39
N PRO A 4 12.92 19.60 -21.64
CA PRO A 4 13.60 20.58 -20.82
C PRO A 4 14.36 19.91 -19.68
N ARG A 5 15.56 20.42 -19.40
CA ARG A 5 16.37 20.02 -18.26
C ARG A 5 15.96 20.85 -17.05
N ILE A 6 15.58 20.18 -15.97
CA ILE A 6 15.08 20.79 -14.73
C ILE A 6 16.09 20.51 -13.61
N GLY A 7 16.43 21.54 -12.85
CA GLY A 7 17.27 21.47 -11.67
C GLY A 7 16.48 21.82 -10.40
N LEU A 8 16.61 21.00 -9.37
CA LEU A 8 16.04 21.23 -8.05
C LEU A 8 17.16 21.49 -7.06
N LYS A 9 16.97 22.46 -6.14
CA LYS A 9 17.91 22.80 -5.06
C LYS A 9 17.20 22.82 -3.73
N ALA A 10 17.90 22.39 -2.69
CA ALA A 10 17.44 22.51 -1.31
C ALA A 10 18.61 22.48 -0.32
N SER A 11 18.33 22.83 0.94
CA SER A 11 19.31 22.69 2.02
C SER A 11 19.88 21.29 2.15
N PHE A 12 19.07 20.26 1.81
CA PHE A 12 19.46 18.86 1.91
C PHE A 12 18.94 18.04 0.72
N VAL A 13 19.81 17.14 0.22
CA VAL A 13 19.45 16.16 -0.84
C VAL A 13 19.95 14.79 -0.42
N VAL A 14 19.05 13.80 -0.42
CA VAL A 14 19.40 12.38 -0.24
C VAL A 14 19.83 11.81 -1.59
N GLY A 15 21.12 11.73 -1.84
CA GLY A 15 21.69 11.04 -2.99
C GLY A 15 21.95 9.57 -2.69
N PHE A 16 22.49 8.87 -3.67
CA PHE A 16 22.91 7.47 -3.54
C PHE A 16 24.31 7.30 -4.11
N ASP A 17 25.25 6.73 -3.33
CA ASP A 17 26.66 6.61 -3.70
C ASP A 17 27.01 5.32 -4.47
N GLY A 18 26.02 4.50 -4.76
CA GLY A 18 26.16 3.17 -5.37
C GLY A 18 25.92 2.03 -4.36
N THR A 19 25.97 2.31 -3.06
CA THR A 19 25.79 1.32 -1.99
C THR A 19 24.74 1.73 -0.97
N GLN A 20 24.64 3.01 -0.65
CA GLN A 20 23.76 3.54 0.40
C GLN A 20 23.30 4.96 0.08
N HIS A 21 22.26 5.40 0.78
CA HIS A 21 21.86 6.80 0.78
C HIS A 21 22.94 7.68 1.46
N VAL A 22 23.23 8.82 0.86
CA VAL A 22 24.16 9.84 1.37
C VAL A 22 23.50 11.22 1.37
N LEU A 23 23.81 12.04 2.36
CA LEU A 23 23.18 13.35 2.53
C LEU A 23 24.09 14.47 2.00
N TRP A 24 23.63 15.20 0.99
CA TRP A 24 24.27 16.41 0.49
C TRP A 24 23.68 17.65 1.15
N ARG A 25 24.51 18.49 1.76
CA ARG A 25 24.11 19.85 2.21
C ARG A 25 24.18 20.79 1.03
N HIS A 26 23.14 21.65 0.86
CA HIS A 26 23.00 22.54 -0.28
C HIS A 26 23.16 21.79 -1.61
N GLY A 27 22.40 20.67 -1.70
CA GLY A 27 22.47 19.75 -2.81
C GLY A 27 21.62 20.18 -4.00
N GLU A 28 21.91 19.56 -5.13
CA GLU A 28 21.23 19.76 -6.40
C GLU A 28 20.87 18.40 -7.00
N VAL A 29 19.70 18.32 -7.61
CA VAL A 29 19.28 17.22 -8.47
C VAL A 29 18.93 17.80 -9.82
N VAL A 30 19.53 17.28 -10.90
CA VAL A 30 19.19 17.67 -12.28
C VAL A 30 18.69 16.48 -13.04
N PHE A 31 17.58 16.65 -13.74
CA PHE A 31 16.99 15.60 -14.58
C PHE A 31 16.50 16.16 -15.92
N GLU A 32 16.39 15.26 -16.89
CA GLU A 32 15.86 15.55 -18.22
C GLU A 32 14.93 14.40 -18.64
N GLY A 33 13.70 14.72 -18.98
CA GLY A 33 12.67 13.69 -19.12
C GLY A 33 12.51 12.90 -17.82
N GLY A 34 12.38 11.59 -17.93
CA GLY A 34 12.24 10.71 -16.78
C GLY A 34 13.56 10.27 -16.10
N LYS A 35 14.71 10.88 -16.41
CA LYS A 35 16.04 10.40 -15.98
C LYS A 35 16.84 11.45 -15.22
N ILE A 36 17.42 11.04 -14.09
CA ILE A 36 18.35 11.86 -13.31
C ILE A 36 19.70 11.92 -14.04
N LEU A 37 20.20 13.14 -14.24
CA LEU A 37 21.50 13.42 -14.87
C LEU A 37 22.59 13.73 -13.83
N PHE A 38 22.19 14.27 -12.67
CA PHE A 38 23.15 14.70 -11.65
C PHE A 38 22.51 14.73 -10.26
N VAL A 39 23.29 14.34 -9.27
CA VAL A 39 22.99 14.53 -7.84
C VAL A 39 24.27 14.94 -7.14
N GLY A 40 24.27 16.08 -6.47
CA GLY A 40 25.49 16.59 -5.83
C GLY A 40 25.45 18.09 -5.60
N ARG A 41 26.54 18.79 -5.89
CA ARG A 41 26.64 20.25 -5.82
C ARG A 41 27.39 20.78 -7.04
N GLY A 42 26.90 21.87 -7.60
CA GLY A 42 27.56 22.58 -8.69
C GLY A 42 27.48 21.83 -10.01
N PHE A 43 26.28 21.56 -10.49
CA PHE A 43 26.08 20.97 -11.83
C PHE A 43 26.76 21.83 -12.89
N PRO A 44 27.67 21.26 -13.70
CA PRO A 44 28.48 22.06 -14.64
C PRO A 44 27.76 22.38 -15.96
N GLY A 45 26.56 21.81 -16.17
CA GLY A 45 25.83 21.96 -17.43
C GLY A 45 24.76 23.06 -17.39
N GLU A 46 24.17 23.32 -18.56
CA GLU A 46 23.01 24.22 -18.64
C GLU A 46 21.74 23.55 -18.12
N VAL A 47 20.88 24.34 -17.46
CA VAL A 47 19.56 23.93 -16.94
C VAL A 47 18.53 24.94 -17.42
N ASN A 48 17.45 24.46 -18.02
CA ASN A 48 16.38 25.32 -18.53
C ASN A 48 15.61 26.02 -17.43
N GLN A 49 15.41 25.31 -16.29
CA GLN A 49 14.70 25.85 -15.13
C GLN A 49 15.32 25.33 -13.85
N TRP A 50 15.64 26.23 -12.92
CA TRP A 50 16.00 25.93 -11.55
C TRP A 50 14.81 26.22 -10.62
N ILE A 51 14.52 25.28 -9.72
CA ILE A 51 13.54 25.43 -8.64
C ILE A 51 14.29 25.29 -7.33
N ASP A 52 14.27 26.34 -6.50
CA ASP A 52 14.89 26.33 -5.18
C ASP A 52 13.81 26.20 -4.09
N TYR A 53 13.86 25.10 -3.36
CA TYR A 53 12.94 24.80 -2.26
C TYR A 53 13.42 25.31 -0.89
N GLY A 54 14.59 25.97 -0.83
CA GLY A 54 15.12 26.56 0.39
C GLY A 54 15.38 25.52 1.48
N HIS A 55 14.77 25.72 2.66
CA HIS A 55 14.95 24.81 3.80
C HIS A 55 14.05 23.56 3.67
N ALA A 56 14.49 22.64 2.84
CA ALA A 56 13.78 21.41 2.50
C ALA A 56 14.74 20.22 2.36
N LEU A 57 14.18 19.01 2.36
CA LEU A 57 14.83 17.76 2.01
C LEU A 57 14.29 17.28 0.66
N ILE A 58 15.14 17.17 -0.34
CA ILE A 58 14.86 16.45 -1.58
C ILE A 58 15.33 15.01 -1.39
N GLY A 59 14.42 14.05 -1.65
CA GLY A 59 14.72 12.62 -1.56
C GLY A 59 14.07 11.81 -2.69
N PRO A 60 14.40 10.52 -2.81
CA PRO A 60 13.63 9.62 -3.65
C PRO A 60 12.20 9.54 -3.13
N GLY A 61 11.25 9.37 -4.04
CA GLY A 61 9.88 9.10 -3.67
C GLY A 61 9.72 7.75 -2.95
N PHE A 62 8.77 7.68 -2.03
CA PHE A 62 8.46 6.45 -1.32
C PHE A 62 7.80 5.43 -2.24
N ILE A 63 8.04 4.15 -1.94
CA ILE A 63 7.48 2.99 -2.62
C ILE A 63 6.59 2.25 -1.63
N ASP A 64 5.29 2.18 -1.94
CA ASP A 64 4.26 1.54 -1.13
C ASP A 64 3.77 0.26 -1.84
N LEU A 65 4.18 -0.90 -1.32
CA LEU A 65 3.90 -2.19 -1.95
C LEU A 65 2.64 -2.89 -1.40
N ASP A 66 1.92 -2.20 -0.53
CA ASP A 66 0.62 -2.61 -0.03
C ASP A 66 -0.23 -1.35 0.21
N ALA A 67 -0.35 -0.54 -0.83
CA ALA A 67 -1.11 0.70 -0.79
C ALA A 67 -2.61 0.41 -0.84
N LEU A 68 -3.41 1.10 -0.03
CA LEU A 68 -4.85 0.96 -0.14
C LEU A 68 -5.37 1.73 -1.37
N GLY A 69 -6.05 1.02 -2.27
CA GLY A 69 -6.75 1.59 -3.45
C GLY A 69 -8.24 1.86 -3.19
N ASP A 70 -8.64 1.96 -1.93
CA ASP A 70 -10.04 1.97 -1.49
C ASP A 70 -10.31 3.11 -0.50
N LEU A 71 -11.58 3.22 -0.08
CA LEU A 71 -11.96 3.98 1.11
C LEU A 71 -11.77 3.07 2.33
N ASP A 72 -10.85 3.44 3.20
CA ASP A 72 -10.46 2.60 4.32
C ASP A 72 -11.60 2.37 5.33
N SER A 73 -11.97 1.14 5.53
CA SER A 73 -12.94 0.73 6.55
C SER A 73 -12.31 0.31 7.88
N THR A 74 -10.98 0.29 8.00
CA THR A 74 -10.31 -0.12 9.24
C THR A 74 -10.61 0.80 10.41
N VAL A 75 -10.93 2.08 10.15
CA VAL A 75 -11.41 3.01 11.16
C VAL A 75 -12.66 2.50 11.89
N LEU A 76 -13.48 1.70 11.24
CA LEU A 76 -14.69 1.11 11.82
C LEU A 76 -14.39 -0.04 12.80
N THR A 77 -13.17 -0.59 12.79
CA THR A 77 -12.75 -1.64 13.73
C THR A 77 -12.34 -1.06 15.08
N LEU A 78 -11.98 0.21 15.14
CA LEU A 78 -11.51 0.84 16.35
C LEU A 78 -12.61 0.82 17.42
N ASP A 79 -12.32 0.24 18.60
CA ASP A 79 -13.20 0.11 19.75
C ASP A 79 -14.51 -0.69 19.53
N ASN A 80 -14.68 -1.35 18.39
CA ASN A 80 -15.89 -2.10 18.08
C ASN A 80 -15.82 -3.62 18.43
N GLY A 81 -14.63 -4.14 18.72
CA GLY A 81 -14.45 -5.51 19.22
C GLY A 81 -15.02 -6.60 18.28
N ALA A 82 -15.60 -7.65 18.87
CA ALA A 82 -16.11 -8.81 18.13
C ALA A 82 -17.32 -8.50 17.22
N GLU A 83 -18.09 -7.46 17.53
CA GLU A 83 -19.27 -7.07 16.75
C GLU A 83 -18.88 -6.57 15.35
N TRP A 84 -17.68 -6.02 15.21
CA TRP A 84 -17.11 -5.64 13.92
C TRP A 84 -17.07 -6.80 12.92
N ASN A 85 -16.72 -8.00 13.38
CA ASN A 85 -16.57 -9.16 12.51
C ASN A 85 -17.89 -9.58 11.84
N MET A 86 -19.02 -9.23 12.39
CA MET A 86 -20.34 -9.57 11.84
C MET A 86 -20.66 -8.90 10.49
N GLY A 87 -19.94 -7.82 10.13
CA GLY A 87 -20.11 -7.18 8.82
C GLY A 87 -18.90 -7.30 7.92
N ARG A 88 -17.74 -7.62 8.48
CA ARG A 88 -16.47 -7.82 7.72
C ARG A 88 -16.47 -9.18 7.01
N VAL A 89 -16.95 -10.22 7.67
CA VAL A 89 -17.11 -11.55 7.09
C VAL A 89 -18.58 -11.73 6.70
N TRP A 90 -18.84 -12.18 5.48
CA TRP A 90 -20.21 -12.39 4.99
C TRP A 90 -20.96 -13.40 5.86
N SER A 91 -22.19 -13.10 6.19
CA SER A 91 -23.07 -14.11 6.77
C SER A 91 -23.47 -15.18 5.76
N GLU A 92 -23.79 -16.37 6.25
CA GLU A 92 -24.31 -17.46 5.42
C GLU A 92 -25.59 -17.05 4.67
N GLU A 93 -26.43 -16.21 5.30
CA GLU A 93 -27.64 -15.66 4.69
C GLU A 93 -27.33 -14.80 3.48
N TYR A 94 -26.36 -13.88 3.62
CA TYR A 94 -25.94 -13.03 2.53
C TYR A 94 -25.29 -13.81 1.39
N LEU A 95 -24.46 -14.79 1.71
CA LEU A 95 -23.83 -15.67 0.72
C LEU A 95 -24.90 -16.46 -0.07
N ARG A 96 -25.95 -16.98 0.59
CA ARG A 96 -27.04 -17.73 -0.04
C ARG A 96 -27.97 -16.85 -0.87
N ALA A 97 -28.24 -15.63 -0.40
CA ALA A 97 -29.04 -14.67 -1.16
C ALA A 97 -28.38 -14.23 -2.47
N GLY A 98 -27.07 -14.36 -2.53
CA GLY A 98 -26.25 -13.84 -3.59
C GLY A 98 -25.73 -12.44 -3.23
N PRO A 99 -24.40 -12.26 -3.21
CA PRO A 99 -23.79 -10.97 -2.90
C PRO A 99 -24.15 -9.91 -3.95
N ASN A 100 -24.30 -8.68 -3.49
CA ASN A 100 -24.51 -7.50 -4.31
C ASN A 100 -23.21 -6.69 -4.40
N GLU A 101 -22.95 -6.07 -5.53
CA GLU A 101 -21.90 -5.09 -5.65
C GLU A 101 -22.27 -3.83 -4.85
N CYS A 102 -21.37 -3.36 -3.98
CA CYS A 102 -21.59 -2.14 -3.21
C CYS A 102 -21.54 -0.90 -4.10
N TYR A 103 -20.61 -0.88 -5.03
CA TYR A 103 -20.27 0.27 -5.84
C TYR A 103 -20.56 0.05 -7.32
N SER A 104 -20.89 1.12 -8.03
CA SER A 104 -20.88 1.12 -9.50
C SER A 104 -19.45 1.18 -10.02
N ALA A 105 -19.26 0.89 -11.32
CA ALA A 105 -17.93 0.98 -11.95
C ALA A 105 -17.31 2.38 -11.85
N GLU A 106 -18.11 3.44 -11.89
CA GLU A 106 -17.63 4.82 -11.68
C GLU A 106 -17.19 5.06 -10.23
N GLU A 107 -17.95 4.54 -9.26
CA GLU A 107 -17.64 4.64 -7.84
C GLU A 107 -16.38 3.84 -7.48
N GLU A 108 -16.19 2.66 -8.09
CA GLU A 108 -14.95 1.88 -7.94
C GLU A 108 -13.74 2.67 -8.43
N LEU A 109 -13.81 3.24 -9.63
CA LEU A 109 -12.73 4.07 -10.17
C LEU A 109 -12.49 5.34 -9.32
N PHE A 110 -13.55 5.92 -8.75
CA PHE A 110 -13.43 7.06 -7.86
C PHE A 110 -12.63 6.74 -6.59
N LYS A 111 -12.80 5.56 -6.00
CA LYS A 111 -12.03 5.12 -4.84
C LYS A 111 -10.52 5.14 -5.12
N TYR A 112 -10.12 4.63 -6.28
CA TYR A 112 -8.72 4.71 -6.71
C TYR A 112 -8.25 6.14 -6.92
N ARG A 113 -9.07 7.03 -7.48
CA ARG A 113 -8.73 8.45 -7.63
C ARG A 113 -8.48 9.11 -6.28
N TYR A 114 -9.35 8.86 -5.31
CA TYR A 114 -9.19 9.35 -3.95
C TYR A 114 -7.90 8.81 -3.31
N ALA A 115 -7.68 7.51 -3.36
CA ALA A 115 -6.51 6.86 -2.79
C ALA A 115 -5.20 7.32 -3.45
N PHE A 116 -5.12 7.34 -4.79
CA PHE A 116 -3.92 7.76 -5.52
C PHE A 116 -3.57 9.23 -5.24
N THR A 117 -4.58 10.08 -5.07
CA THR A 117 -4.36 11.47 -4.65
C THR A 117 -3.73 11.53 -3.27
N GLN A 118 -4.19 10.72 -2.31
CA GLN A 118 -3.60 10.65 -0.97
C GLN A 118 -2.15 10.13 -1.01
N LEU A 119 -1.87 9.09 -1.82
CA LEU A 119 -0.52 8.56 -1.98
C LEU A 119 0.46 9.63 -2.49
N ILE A 120 0.12 10.31 -3.61
CA ILE A 120 0.95 11.37 -4.19
C ILE A 120 1.18 12.50 -3.19
N ARG A 121 0.11 12.91 -2.48
CA ARG A 121 0.15 13.99 -1.50
C ARG A 121 1.12 13.69 -0.35
N ASN A 122 1.28 12.43 0.02
CA ASN A 122 2.15 11.97 1.08
C ASN A 122 3.55 11.51 0.60
N GLY A 123 3.93 11.86 -0.63
CA GLY A 123 5.27 11.57 -1.17
C GLY A 123 5.48 10.14 -1.64
N ILE A 124 4.41 9.37 -1.85
CA ILE A 124 4.49 8.04 -2.47
C ILE A 124 4.46 8.22 -3.99
N THR A 125 5.50 7.76 -4.66
CA THR A 125 5.67 7.90 -6.11
C THR A 125 5.48 6.59 -6.86
N THR A 126 5.56 5.47 -6.15
CA THR A 126 5.32 4.13 -6.69
C THR A 126 4.42 3.36 -5.74
N ALA A 127 3.35 2.77 -6.26
CA ALA A 127 2.39 2.01 -5.46
C ALA A 127 2.01 0.68 -6.11
N MET A 128 1.75 -0.33 -5.26
CA MET A 128 1.07 -1.57 -5.64
C MET A 128 -0.24 -1.62 -4.84
N PRO A 129 -1.34 -1.09 -5.40
CA PRO A 129 -2.58 -0.90 -4.67
C PRO A 129 -3.34 -2.23 -4.48
N ILE A 130 -4.13 -2.26 -3.40
CA ILE A 130 -5.14 -3.28 -3.13
C ILE A 130 -6.48 -2.61 -2.86
N THR A 131 -7.56 -3.36 -3.07
CA THR A 131 -8.89 -3.01 -2.57
C THR A 131 -9.43 -4.09 -1.67
N SER A 132 -10.46 -3.74 -0.90
CA SER A 132 -11.15 -4.71 -0.07
C SER A 132 -12.09 -5.57 -0.91
N MET A 133 -11.86 -6.87 -0.93
CA MET A 133 -12.74 -7.84 -1.58
C MET A 133 -14.09 -8.03 -0.85
N TYR A 134 -14.30 -7.40 0.30
CA TYR A 134 -15.55 -7.49 1.06
C TYR A 134 -16.77 -6.93 0.34
N TYR A 135 -16.56 -6.07 -0.66
CA TYR A 135 -17.63 -5.38 -1.40
C TYR A 135 -17.94 -6.01 -2.74
N ARG A 136 -17.23 -7.09 -3.07
CA ARG A 136 -17.28 -7.74 -4.38
C ARG A 136 -17.81 -9.16 -4.27
N ARG A 137 -18.29 -9.66 -5.39
CA ARG A 137 -18.73 -11.04 -5.48
C ARG A 137 -17.59 -12.02 -5.36
N TRP A 138 -16.50 -11.81 -6.15
CA TRP A 138 -15.48 -12.86 -6.23
C TRP A 138 -14.10 -12.38 -6.65
N ALA A 139 -14.00 -11.48 -7.61
CA ALA A 139 -12.75 -10.95 -8.14
C ALA A 139 -12.94 -9.52 -8.66
N GLU A 140 -11.85 -8.84 -8.88
CA GLU A 140 -11.85 -7.56 -9.60
C GLU A 140 -11.92 -7.81 -11.11
N HIS A 141 -12.29 -6.77 -11.87
CA HIS A 141 -12.59 -6.90 -13.29
C HIS A 141 -11.53 -6.23 -14.16
N TYR A 142 -11.27 -6.81 -15.32
CA TYR A 142 -10.34 -6.27 -16.32
C TYR A 142 -10.69 -4.82 -16.71
N ASP A 143 -11.95 -4.53 -17.02
CA ASP A 143 -12.38 -3.20 -17.50
C ASP A 143 -12.19 -2.12 -16.41
N GLU A 144 -12.38 -2.48 -15.15
CA GLU A 144 -12.09 -1.60 -14.02
C GLU A 144 -10.61 -1.25 -13.96
N PHE A 145 -9.73 -2.26 -14.04
CA PHE A 145 -8.29 -2.03 -14.01
C PHE A 145 -7.76 -1.33 -15.25
N ALA A 146 -8.40 -1.46 -16.39
CA ALA A 146 -8.14 -0.59 -17.56
C ALA A 146 -8.40 0.89 -17.22
N GLY A 147 -9.48 1.19 -16.48
CA GLY A 147 -9.75 2.52 -15.95
C GLY A 147 -8.71 2.98 -14.92
N VAL A 148 -8.29 2.11 -14.02
CA VAL A 148 -7.24 2.39 -13.01
C VAL A 148 -5.89 2.68 -13.70
N ALA A 149 -5.54 1.94 -14.75
CA ALA A 149 -4.33 2.20 -15.53
C ALA A 149 -4.38 3.57 -16.22
N ALA A 150 -5.53 3.94 -16.79
CA ALA A 150 -5.73 5.28 -17.37
C ALA A 150 -5.60 6.38 -16.31
N LEU A 151 -6.17 6.16 -15.13
CA LEU A 151 -6.06 7.07 -13.98
C LEU A 151 -4.61 7.25 -13.49
N SER A 152 -3.82 6.16 -13.46
CA SER A 152 -2.38 6.24 -13.17
C SER A 152 -1.67 7.17 -14.15
N GLY A 153 -1.96 7.06 -15.45
CA GLY A 153 -1.42 7.95 -16.47
C GLY A 153 -1.87 9.40 -16.31
N GLU A 154 -3.14 9.63 -15.95
CA GLU A 154 -3.70 10.95 -15.71
C GLU A 154 -3.02 11.65 -14.52
N LEU A 155 -3.01 11.03 -13.35
CA LEU A 155 -2.42 11.57 -12.14
C LEU A 155 -0.88 11.52 -12.17
N GLY A 156 -0.30 10.63 -12.97
CA GLY A 156 1.13 10.44 -13.10
C GLY A 156 1.73 9.55 -12.00
N LEU A 157 0.93 8.78 -11.26
CA LEU A 157 1.43 7.84 -10.24
C LEU A 157 2.01 6.59 -10.92
N ARG A 158 3.21 6.19 -10.53
CA ARG A 158 3.77 4.89 -10.94
C ARG A 158 3.07 3.77 -10.19
N THR A 159 2.54 2.77 -10.93
CA THR A 159 1.74 1.71 -10.32
C THR A 159 2.11 0.33 -10.84
N TYR A 160 1.96 -0.67 -9.97
CA TYR A 160 1.98 -2.09 -10.30
C TYR A 160 0.57 -2.63 -10.10
N LEU A 161 -0.11 -2.97 -11.18
CA LEU A 161 -1.54 -3.23 -11.24
C LEU A 161 -1.87 -4.64 -11.74
N GLY A 162 -2.97 -5.15 -11.27
CA GLY A 162 -3.64 -6.35 -11.77
C GLY A 162 -4.95 -6.55 -11.03
N PRO A 163 -6.01 -7.04 -11.69
CA PRO A 163 -7.22 -7.45 -10.99
C PRO A 163 -6.91 -8.50 -9.94
N CYS A 164 -7.39 -8.30 -8.71
CA CYS A 164 -7.28 -9.28 -7.64
C CYS A 164 -8.19 -10.47 -7.93
N TYR A 165 -7.75 -11.68 -7.55
CA TYR A 165 -8.51 -12.92 -7.75
C TYR A 165 -8.34 -13.88 -6.57
N MET A 166 -9.36 -14.71 -6.35
CA MET A 166 -9.40 -15.73 -5.31
C MET A 166 -10.31 -16.89 -5.72
N SER A 167 -10.14 -18.06 -5.13
CA SER A 167 -11.00 -19.25 -5.34
C SER A 167 -11.75 -19.68 -4.08
N GLY A 168 -11.63 -18.94 -3.00
CA GLY A 168 -12.29 -19.22 -1.74
C GLY A 168 -12.56 -17.96 -0.94
N MET A 169 -13.50 -18.06 -0.01
CA MET A 169 -13.77 -17.01 0.96
C MET A 169 -14.28 -17.62 2.27
N THR A 170 -14.02 -16.93 3.35
CA THR A 170 -14.58 -17.26 4.65
C THR A 170 -15.97 -16.62 4.80
N TYR A 171 -16.92 -17.37 5.35
CA TYR A 171 -18.21 -16.83 5.77
C TYR A 171 -18.56 -17.25 7.21
N ALA A 172 -19.42 -16.48 7.85
CA ALA A 172 -19.91 -16.76 9.21
C ALA A 172 -21.24 -17.51 9.16
N ARG A 173 -21.34 -18.62 9.93
CA ARG A 173 -22.60 -19.31 10.16
C ARG A 173 -23.41 -18.64 11.26
N ALA A 174 -24.71 -18.99 11.35
CA ALA A 174 -25.63 -18.45 12.34
C ALA A 174 -25.19 -18.69 13.81
N ASP A 175 -24.40 -19.74 14.06
CA ASP A 175 -23.80 -20.02 15.37
C ASP A 175 -22.50 -19.22 15.65
N GLY A 176 -22.09 -18.34 14.73
CA GLY A 176 -20.87 -17.55 14.81
C GLY A 176 -19.60 -18.30 14.39
N SER A 177 -19.69 -19.57 14.00
CA SER A 177 -18.54 -20.32 13.50
C SER A 177 -18.16 -19.91 12.08
N ALA A 178 -16.87 -19.92 11.78
CA ALA A 178 -16.35 -19.66 10.43
C ALA A 178 -16.43 -20.90 9.56
N ALA A 179 -16.77 -20.72 8.29
CA ALA A 179 -16.75 -21.75 7.26
C ALA A 179 -16.13 -21.24 5.97
N GLN A 180 -15.78 -22.17 5.06
CA GLN A 180 -15.19 -21.84 3.77
C GLN A 180 -16.18 -22.13 2.64
N HIS A 181 -16.25 -21.20 1.70
CA HIS A 181 -16.90 -21.40 0.42
C HIS A 181 -15.84 -21.39 -0.67
N TRP A 182 -15.88 -22.39 -1.55
CA TRP A 182 -14.91 -22.57 -2.63
C TRP A 182 -15.58 -22.54 -3.99
N ASP A 183 -14.99 -21.76 -4.91
CA ASP A 183 -15.31 -21.76 -6.34
C ASP A 183 -14.01 -21.66 -7.14
N GLU A 184 -13.43 -22.81 -7.43
CA GLU A 184 -12.18 -22.91 -8.18
C GLU A 184 -12.32 -22.37 -9.62
N ALA A 185 -13.48 -22.57 -10.24
CA ALA A 185 -13.73 -22.08 -11.59
C ALA A 185 -13.75 -20.56 -11.66
N ALA A 186 -14.35 -19.90 -10.65
CA ALA A 186 -14.33 -18.45 -10.52
C ALA A 186 -12.91 -17.93 -10.27
N GLY A 187 -12.14 -18.58 -9.40
CA GLY A 187 -10.74 -18.20 -9.15
C GLY A 187 -9.86 -18.29 -10.39
N LEU A 188 -9.97 -19.38 -11.15
CA LEU A 188 -9.27 -19.55 -12.42
C LEU A 188 -9.74 -18.56 -13.50
N ALA A 189 -11.00 -18.14 -13.47
CA ALA A 189 -11.50 -17.10 -14.36
C ALA A 189 -10.89 -15.74 -14.01
N GLY A 190 -10.82 -15.38 -12.72
CA GLY A 190 -10.16 -14.17 -12.26
C GLY A 190 -8.68 -14.11 -12.63
N LEU A 191 -7.95 -15.22 -12.48
CA LEU A 191 -6.55 -15.30 -12.93
C LEU A 191 -6.41 -15.05 -14.44
N ARG A 192 -7.34 -15.56 -15.29
CA ARG A 192 -7.30 -15.26 -16.73
C ARG A 192 -7.49 -13.78 -17.05
N GLU A 193 -8.35 -13.09 -16.30
CA GLU A 193 -8.51 -11.63 -16.43
C GLU A 193 -7.23 -10.89 -15.99
N ALA A 194 -6.59 -11.33 -14.91
CA ALA A 194 -5.31 -10.77 -14.47
C ALA A 194 -4.17 -11.02 -15.47
N GLU A 195 -4.10 -12.22 -16.07
CA GLU A 195 -3.16 -12.56 -17.14
C GLU A 195 -3.37 -11.68 -18.37
N ARG A 196 -4.63 -11.51 -18.81
CA ARG A 196 -5.00 -10.63 -19.92
C ARG A 196 -4.61 -9.19 -19.63
N PHE A 197 -4.93 -8.67 -18.44
CA PHE A 197 -4.57 -7.32 -18.04
C PHE A 197 -3.05 -7.11 -18.09
N PHE A 198 -2.27 -8.05 -17.53
CA PHE A 198 -0.82 -7.97 -17.58
C PHE A 198 -0.31 -7.84 -19.02
N ARG A 199 -0.79 -8.68 -19.95
CA ARG A 199 -0.35 -8.66 -21.34
C ARG A 199 -0.69 -7.35 -22.06
N ASP A 200 -1.82 -6.74 -21.73
CA ASP A 200 -2.30 -5.53 -22.40
C ASP A 200 -1.73 -4.24 -21.80
N TYR A 201 -1.40 -4.23 -20.49
CA TYR A 201 -1.05 -3.00 -19.77
C TYR A 201 0.37 -2.98 -19.17
N ASP A 202 1.13 -4.07 -19.17
CA ASP A 202 2.53 -4.01 -18.69
C ASP A 202 3.35 -3.10 -19.59
N GLY A 203 3.87 -2.02 -19.02
CA GLY A 203 4.60 -0.98 -19.74
C GLY A 203 3.74 0.18 -20.27
N ALA A 204 2.43 0.18 -20.04
CA ALA A 204 1.54 1.27 -20.46
C ALA A 204 1.95 2.62 -19.84
N HIS A 205 1.47 3.72 -20.45
CA HIS A 205 1.79 5.09 -20.05
C HIS A 205 3.32 5.34 -19.93
N ASN A 206 4.09 4.89 -20.92
CA ASN A 206 5.56 4.99 -20.96
C ASN A 206 6.26 4.28 -19.77
N GLY A 207 5.68 3.17 -19.30
CA GLY A 207 6.21 2.37 -18.19
C GLY A 207 5.84 2.88 -16.80
N LEU A 208 4.91 3.82 -16.68
CA LEU A 208 4.31 4.17 -15.39
C LEU A 208 3.46 3.03 -14.84
N VAL A 209 2.70 2.34 -15.70
CA VAL A 209 1.92 1.17 -15.32
C VAL A 209 2.72 -0.10 -15.64
N ARG A 210 2.84 -0.96 -14.63
CA ARG A 210 3.41 -2.29 -14.76
C ARG A 210 2.36 -3.32 -14.32
N GLY A 211 2.36 -4.46 -14.97
CA GLY A 211 1.52 -5.59 -14.59
C GLY A 211 2.03 -6.30 -13.33
N ALA A 212 1.10 -6.86 -12.55
CA ALA A 212 1.37 -7.73 -11.41
C ALA A 212 0.30 -8.81 -11.30
N LEU A 213 0.62 -9.95 -10.67
CA LEU A 213 -0.35 -10.97 -10.29
C LEU A 213 -0.71 -10.77 -8.80
N LEU A 214 -1.98 -10.60 -8.52
CA LEU A 214 -2.47 -10.20 -7.21
C LEU A 214 -3.54 -11.17 -6.68
N PRO A 215 -3.21 -12.49 -6.43
CA PRO A 215 -4.12 -13.33 -5.66
C PRO A 215 -4.35 -12.69 -4.28
N ASP A 216 -5.58 -12.78 -3.75
CA ASP A 216 -5.97 -12.03 -2.56
C ASP A 216 -5.16 -12.44 -1.32
N ARG A 217 -5.41 -13.64 -0.81
CA ARG A 217 -4.77 -14.19 0.40
C ARG A 217 -4.45 -15.65 0.20
N ILE A 218 -3.44 -16.16 0.91
CA ILE A 218 -3.04 -17.56 0.77
C ILE A 218 -4.19 -18.53 1.11
N GLU A 219 -4.97 -18.23 2.15
CA GLU A 219 -6.09 -19.06 2.58
C GLU A 219 -7.31 -19.01 1.65
N THR A 220 -7.34 -18.05 0.71
CA THR A 220 -8.41 -17.96 -0.31
C THR A 220 -8.05 -18.69 -1.61
N CYS A 221 -6.88 -19.30 -1.69
CA CYS A 221 -6.40 -20.00 -2.87
C CYS A 221 -6.60 -21.53 -2.78
N THR A 222 -7.07 -22.14 -3.88
CA THR A 222 -7.00 -23.59 -4.05
C THR A 222 -5.64 -24.02 -4.58
N PRO A 223 -5.26 -25.32 -4.41
CA PRO A 223 -4.06 -25.87 -5.06
C PRO A 223 -3.96 -25.58 -6.55
N ALA A 224 -5.05 -25.78 -7.29
CA ALA A 224 -5.10 -25.53 -8.74
C ALA A 224 -4.89 -24.06 -9.08
N LEU A 225 -5.42 -23.12 -8.26
CA LEU A 225 -5.21 -21.69 -8.47
C LEU A 225 -3.73 -21.32 -8.24
N LEU A 226 -3.07 -21.81 -7.18
CA LEU A 226 -1.64 -21.56 -6.93
C LEU A 226 -0.77 -22.17 -8.02
N GLU A 227 -1.04 -23.42 -8.45
CA GLU A 227 -0.32 -24.08 -9.54
C GLU A 227 -0.38 -23.25 -10.84
N ARG A 228 -1.58 -22.82 -11.21
CA ARG A 228 -1.76 -22.00 -12.41
C ARG A 228 -1.16 -20.60 -12.25
N THR A 229 -1.27 -19.99 -11.07
CA THR A 229 -0.60 -18.70 -10.77
C THR A 229 0.92 -18.82 -10.93
N ALA A 230 1.54 -19.90 -10.45
CA ALA A 230 2.97 -20.14 -10.60
C ALA A 230 3.38 -20.27 -12.08
N ALA A 231 2.59 -21.00 -12.88
CA ALA A 231 2.82 -21.12 -14.31
C ALA A 231 2.77 -19.77 -15.02
N VAL A 232 1.74 -18.95 -14.73
CA VAL A 232 1.59 -17.60 -15.32
C VAL A 232 2.68 -16.64 -14.84
N GLN A 233 3.04 -16.69 -13.56
CA GLN A 233 4.15 -15.88 -13.01
C GLN A 233 5.46 -16.14 -13.76
N ASN A 234 5.77 -17.41 -13.99
CA ASN A 234 6.99 -17.79 -14.69
C ASN A 234 6.95 -17.42 -16.17
N GLU A 235 5.81 -17.63 -16.85
CA GLU A 235 5.63 -17.27 -18.25
C GLU A 235 5.80 -15.77 -18.50
N LEU A 236 5.18 -14.95 -17.64
CA LEU A 236 5.18 -13.49 -17.78
C LEU A 236 6.37 -12.81 -17.07
N ASN A 237 7.16 -13.55 -16.31
CA ASN A 237 8.16 -13.00 -15.38
C ASN A 237 7.55 -11.92 -14.44
N ALA A 238 6.30 -12.13 -14.04
CA ALA A 238 5.51 -11.14 -13.32
C ALA A 238 5.89 -11.02 -11.84
N PRO A 239 5.86 -9.83 -11.25
CA PRO A 239 5.80 -9.70 -9.80
C PRO A 239 4.48 -10.28 -9.30
N LEU A 240 4.55 -10.92 -8.12
CA LEU A 240 3.41 -11.48 -7.40
C LEU A 240 3.27 -10.78 -6.05
N ARG A 241 2.09 -10.29 -5.69
CA ARG A 241 1.78 -9.95 -4.31
C ARG A 241 0.71 -10.90 -3.79
N LEU A 242 0.95 -11.47 -2.61
CA LEU A 242 0.01 -12.36 -1.94
C LEU A 242 0.10 -12.13 -0.43
N HIS A 243 -1.02 -11.82 0.22
CA HIS A 243 -1.08 -11.72 1.67
C HIS A 243 -0.81 -13.09 2.30
N CYS A 244 0.14 -13.12 3.21
CA CYS A 244 0.61 -14.36 3.82
C CYS A 244 1.12 -14.11 5.25
N CYS A 245 0.81 -15.02 6.15
CA CYS A 245 1.19 -14.93 7.56
C CYS A 245 0.63 -13.67 8.25
N GLN A 246 -0.60 -13.28 7.88
CA GLN A 246 -1.26 -12.06 8.34
C GLN A 246 -2.04 -12.27 9.63
N SER A 247 -2.74 -13.39 9.77
CA SER A 247 -3.65 -13.62 10.90
C SER A 247 -3.55 -15.04 11.45
N ARG A 248 -3.84 -15.18 12.76
CA ARG A 248 -3.91 -16.53 13.38
C ARG A 248 -4.91 -17.43 12.67
N TYR A 249 -6.02 -16.85 12.24
CA TYR A 249 -7.05 -17.58 11.49
C TYR A 249 -6.50 -18.15 10.17
N GLU A 250 -5.80 -17.36 9.38
CA GLU A 250 -5.14 -17.80 8.14
C GLU A 250 -4.17 -18.97 8.41
N VAL A 251 -3.23 -18.77 9.33
CA VAL A 251 -2.19 -19.76 9.64
C VAL A 251 -2.81 -21.09 10.12
N GLU A 252 -3.82 -21.03 10.99
CA GLU A 252 -4.54 -22.20 11.48
C GLU A 252 -5.36 -22.87 10.38
N LEU A 253 -6.01 -22.10 9.52
CA LEU A 253 -6.79 -22.63 8.40
C LEU A 253 -5.89 -23.33 7.39
N VAL A 254 -4.78 -22.74 6.99
CA VAL A 254 -3.82 -23.36 6.07
C VAL A 254 -3.26 -24.63 6.68
N ARG A 255 -2.83 -24.62 7.95
CA ARG A 255 -2.35 -25.82 8.64
C ARG A 255 -3.40 -26.93 8.65
N ARG A 256 -4.65 -26.60 8.95
CA ARG A 256 -5.75 -27.59 8.99
C ARG A 256 -6.08 -28.16 7.63
N LEU A 257 -6.08 -27.36 6.57
CA LEU A 257 -6.48 -27.77 5.24
C LEU A 257 -5.33 -28.41 4.43
N ARG A 258 -4.08 -28.05 4.74
CA ARG A 258 -2.92 -28.42 3.91
C ARG A 258 -1.83 -29.19 4.66
N ASP A 259 -1.97 -29.34 5.98
CA ASP A 259 -0.99 -30.00 6.86
C ASP A 259 0.43 -29.40 6.74
N THR A 260 0.50 -28.08 6.51
CA THR A 260 1.76 -27.35 6.30
C THR A 260 1.61 -25.89 6.75
N SER A 261 2.71 -25.14 6.81
CA SER A 261 2.68 -23.70 7.05
C SER A 261 2.37 -22.92 5.76
N SER A 262 1.92 -21.67 5.89
CA SER A 262 1.61 -20.79 4.77
C SER A 262 2.81 -20.58 3.84
N LEU A 263 3.99 -20.29 4.40
CA LEU A 263 5.21 -20.09 3.61
C LEU A 263 5.71 -21.39 2.95
N GLN A 264 5.66 -22.50 3.65
CA GLN A 264 6.04 -23.80 3.09
C GLN A 264 5.10 -24.21 1.96
N TRP A 265 3.80 -23.95 2.11
CA TRP A 265 2.83 -24.25 1.07
C TRP A 265 3.07 -23.39 -0.18
N LEU A 266 3.31 -22.09 -0.01
CA LEU A 266 3.63 -21.20 -1.11
C LEU A 266 4.91 -21.61 -1.84
N ASP A 267 5.96 -22.00 -1.08
CA ASP A 267 7.23 -22.48 -1.60
C ASP A 267 7.08 -23.78 -2.42
N SER A 268 6.15 -24.66 -2.02
CA SER A 268 5.92 -25.93 -2.73
C SER A 268 5.42 -25.77 -4.17
N TYR A 269 4.90 -24.56 -4.53
CA TYR A 269 4.54 -24.19 -5.90
C TYR A 269 5.62 -23.32 -6.58
N GLY A 270 6.75 -23.05 -5.92
CA GLY A 270 7.78 -22.13 -6.42
C GLY A 270 7.33 -20.66 -6.44
N LEU A 271 6.28 -20.33 -5.69
CA LEU A 271 5.75 -18.97 -5.55
C LEU A 271 6.46 -18.18 -4.43
N LEU A 272 7.44 -18.76 -3.76
CA LEU A 272 8.34 -18.07 -2.85
C LEU A 272 9.67 -17.84 -3.57
N ASN A 273 9.84 -16.69 -4.20
CA ASN A 273 10.97 -16.36 -5.06
C ASN A 273 11.23 -14.83 -5.07
N PRO A 274 12.30 -14.32 -5.71
CA PRO A 274 12.62 -12.88 -5.69
C PRO A 274 11.57 -11.95 -6.29
N ARG A 275 10.57 -12.46 -7.01
CA ARG A 275 9.44 -11.68 -7.52
C ARG A 275 8.22 -11.70 -6.60
N SER A 276 8.32 -12.36 -5.46
CA SER A 276 7.24 -12.51 -4.51
C SER A 276 7.29 -11.42 -3.44
N VAL A 277 6.23 -10.68 -3.34
CA VAL A 277 5.98 -9.59 -2.40
C VAL A 277 4.91 -10.05 -1.44
N LEU A 278 5.25 -10.23 -0.17
CA LEU A 278 4.39 -10.80 0.86
C LEU A 278 4.04 -9.73 1.90
N PRO A 279 2.86 -9.10 1.83
CA PRO A 279 2.41 -8.22 2.88
C PRO A 279 2.35 -8.91 4.23
N HIS A 280 2.72 -8.16 5.25
CA HIS A 280 2.64 -8.45 6.67
C HIS A 280 3.71 -9.41 7.19
N GLY A 281 3.57 -10.72 7.01
CA GLY A 281 4.54 -11.69 7.50
C GLY A 281 4.73 -11.72 9.03
N ILE A 282 3.70 -11.30 9.81
CA ILE A 282 3.79 -11.14 11.27
C ILE A 282 3.68 -12.46 12.03
N LEU A 283 3.09 -13.49 11.42
CA LEU A 283 2.84 -14.79 12.03
C LEU A 283 3.54 -15.90 11.26
N HIS A 284 4.71 -16.30 11.71
CA HIS A 284 5.48 -17.41 11.13
C HIS A 284 5.63 -18.57 12.13
N SER A 285 5.99 -19.76 11.63
CA SER A 285 6.14 -20.97 12.45
C SER A 285 7.56 -21.16 13.00
N GLY A 286 8.35 -20.10 13.12
CA GLY A 286 9.67 -20.07 13.74
C GLY A 286 10.84 -19.84 12.78
N GLU A 287 12.05 -20.01 13.29
CA GLU A 287 13.33 -19.67 12.64
C GLU A 287 13.53 -20.29 11.25
N HIS A 288 13.06 -21.51 11.02
CA HIS A 288 13.19 -22.19 9.74
C HIS A 288 12.39 -21.50 8.61
N GLU A 289 11.30 -20.82 8.93
CA GLU A 289 10.53 -20.06 7.95
C GLU A 289 11.18 -18.72 7.62
N LEU A 290 11.76 -18.06 8.61
CA LEU A 290 12.57 -16.86 8.37
C LEU A 290 13.80 -17.18 7.51
N GLN A 291 14.45 -18.33 7.75
CA GLN A 291 15.55 -18.78 6.90
C GLN A 291 15.06 -19.06 5.47
N ARG A 292 13.89 -19.67 5.30
CA ARG A 292 13.28 -19.92 3.98
C ARG A 292 13.04 -18.60 3.22
N LEU A 293 12.51 -17.58 3.88
CA LEU A 293 12.34 -16.25 3.27
C LEU A 293 13.67 -15.66 2.81
N ALA A 294 14.72 -15.76 3.65
CA ALA A 294 16.06 -15.30 3.30
C ALA A 294 16.64 -16.05 2.10
N ASP A 295 16.51 -17.38 2.08
CA ASP A 295 17.09 -18.24 1.03
C ASP A 295 16.38 -18.08 -0.32
N THR A 296 15.08 -17.83 -0.32
CA THR A 296 14.28 -17.67 -1.54
C THR A 296 14.33 -16.28 -2.14
N GLY A 297 14.76 -15.29 -1.37
CA GLY A 297 14.82 -13.89 -1.80
C GLY A 297 13.45 -13.20 -1.93
N ALA A 298 12.38 -13.82 -1.41
CA ALA A 298 11.07 -13.17 -1.33
C ALA A 298 11.14 -11.95 -0.39
N SER A 299 10.32 -10.94 -0.69
CA SER A 299 10.30 -9.69 0.07
C SER A 299 9.08 -9.64 0.99
N LEU A 300 9.27 -9.19 2.23
CA LEU A 300 8.17 -8.87 3.15
C LEU A 300 7.83 -7.38 3.08
N VAL A 301 6.54 -7.06 3.16
CA VAL A 301 6.05 -5.68 3.24
C VAL A 301 5.53 -5.40 4.64
N HIS A 302 6.21 -4.50 5.34
CA HIS A 302 5.86 -4.11 6.69
C HIS A 302 4.82 -2.99 6.70
N CYS A 303 3.66 -3.25 7.33
CA CYS A 303 2.52 -2.32 7.45
C CYS A 303 2.23 -2.02 8.93
N PRO A 304 3.08 -1.25 9.63
CA PRO A 304 3.03 -1.17 11.08
C PRO A 304 1.78 -0.49 11.62
N VAL A 305 1.23 0.51 10.93
CA VAL A 305 0.08 1.28 11.43
C VAL A 305 -1.17 0.44 11.52
N VAL A 306 -1.47 -0.33 10.47
CA VAL A 306 -2.70 -1.15 10.43
C VAL A 306 -2.67 -2.22 11.52
N PHE A 307 -1.52 -2.90 11.72
CA PHE A 307 -1.41 -3.93 12.74
C PHE A 307 -1.38 -3.38 14.16
N ALA A 308 -0.73 -2.24 14.38
CA ALA A 308 -0.74 -1.59 15.70
C ALA A 308 -2.16 -1.25 16.18
N ARG A 309 -3.07 -0.92 15.26
CA ARG A 309 -4.49 -0.69 15.57
C ARG A 309 -5.21 -1.97 16.02
N GLU A 310 -4.77 -3.13 15.56
CA GLU A 310 -5.32 -4.43 15.92
C GLU A 310 -4.58 -5.08 17.12
N GLY A 311 -3.53 -4.43 17.63
CA GLY A 311 -2.74 -4.92 18.76
C GLY A 311 -1.67 -5.95 18.37
N ASP A 312 -1.35 -6.05 17.09
CA ASP A 312 -0.32 -6.93 16.54
C ASP A 312 0.88 -6.13 16.00
N ALA A 313 2.02 -6.79 15.84
CA ALA A 313 3.24 -6.23 15.28
C ALA A 313 4.16 -7.31 14.75
N LEU A 314 5.09 -6.92 13.87
CA LEU A 314 6.21 -7.76 13.46
C LEU A 314 7.12 -8.00 14.68
N ASP A 315 7.53 -9.25 14.94
CA ASP A 315 8.34 -9.61 16.11
C ASP A 315 9.63 -8.79 16.24
N SER A 316 10.38 -8.65 15.14
CA SER A 316 11.60 -7.84 15.11
C SER A 316 11.98 -7.46 13.68
N PHE A 317 11.88 -6.20 13.35
CA PHE A 317 12.32 -5.67 12.05
C PHE A 317 13.84 -5.87 11.85
N GLY A 318 14.63 -5.60 12.88
CA GLY A 318 16.09 -5.76 12.85
C GLY A 318 16.53 -7.19 12.67
N ALA A 319 15.87 -8.15 13.31
CA ALA A 319 16.19 -9.56 13.19
C ALA A 319 15.92 -10.12 11.78
N TYR A 320 14.82 -9.70 11.15
CA TYR A 320 14.51 -10.08 9.75
C TYR A 320 15.57 -9.51 8.80
N ARG A 321 15.88 -8.23 8.95
CA ARG A 321 16.94 -7.58 8.18
C ARG A 321 18.30 -8.24 8.36
N ALA A 322 18.67 -8.59 9.59
CA ALA A 322 19.95 -9.24 9.90
C ALA A 322 20.11 -10.64 9.24
N ARG A 323 18.98 -11.31 8.93
CA ARG A 323 18.96 -12.56 8.15
C ARG A 323 19.06 -12.35 6.64
N GLY A 324 19.10 -11.11 6.17
CA GLY A 324 19.14 -10.81 4.74
C GLY A 324 17.76 -10.84 4.06
N ILE A 325 16.66 -10.92 4.81
CA ILE A 325 15.31 -10.79 4.26
C ILE A 325 15.13 -9.36 3.77
N ASN A 326 14.71 -9.19 2.52
CA ASN A 326 14.37 -7.88 2.01
C ASN A 326 13.07 -7.40 2.64
N LEU A 327 13.12 -6.22 3.28
CA LEU A 327 11.97 -5.57 3.88
C LEU A 327 11.60 -4.35 3.04
N ALA A 328 10.35 -4.27 2.66
CA ALA A 328 9.71 -3.11 2.04
C ALA A 328 8.64 -2.54 2.98
N MET A 329 8.04 -1.41 2.61
CA MET A 329 6.97 -0.77 3.37
C MET A 329 5.65 -0.79 2.61
N GLY A 330 4.56 -0.85 3.36
CA GLY A 330 3.19 -0.66 2.88
C GLY A 330 2.40 0.17 3.88
N THR A 331 1.42 0.92 3.41
CA THR A 331 0.52 1.68 4.30
C THR A 331 -0.69 0.87 4.73
N ASP A 332 -1.30 0.14 3.84
CA ASP A 332 -2.48 -0.74 4.03
C ASP A 332 -3.61 -0.14 4.88
N THR A 333 -3.60 1.18 5.08
CA THR A 333 -4.61 1.87 5.86
C THR A 333 -4.57 3.38 5.58
N PHE A 334 -5.63 4.08 5.99
CA PHE A 334 -5.69 5.53 5.98
C PHE A 334 -5.22 6.11 7.34
N PRO A 335 -4.50 7.24 7.36
CA PRO A 335 -4.00 7.96 6.19
C PRO A 335 -2.85 7.22 5.49
N ALA A 336 -2.77 7.35 4.16
CA ALA A 336 -1.66 6.82 3.37
C ALA A 336 -0.38 7.65 3.61
N ASP A 337 0.03 7.79 4.87
CA ASP A 337 1.17 8.58 5.32
C ASP A 337 2.37 7.68 5.62
N MET A 338 3.33 7.64 4.67
CA MET A 338 4.53 6.83 4.84
C MET A 338 5.38 7.30 6.03
N LEU A 339 5.44 8.60 6.33
CA LEU A 339 6.22 9.10 7.48
C LEU A 339 5.62 8.62 8.81
N ASP A 340 4.29 8.52 8.91
CA ASP A 340 3.65 7.94 10.08
C ASP A 340 3.93 6.44 10.19
N ASN A 341 3.85 5.70 9.08
CA ASN A 341 4.22 4.28 9.05
C ASN A 341 5.69 4.07 9.45
N LEU A 342 6.62 4.87 8.95
CA LEU A 342 8.03 4.79 9.33
C LEU A 342 8.24 5.08 10.83
N ARG A 343 7.57 6.10 11.37
CA ARG A 343 7.63 6.47 12.79
C ARG A 343 7.09 5.38 13.69
N GLN A 344 5.90 4.88 13.40
CA GLN A 344 5.28 3.82 14.20
C GLN A 344 6.08 2.53 14.08
N GLY A 345 6.50 2.14 12.87
CA GLY A 345 7.35 0.97 12.66
C GLY A 345 8.66 1.03 13.46
N LEU A 346 9.32 2.19 13.50
CA LEU A 346 10.53 2.38 14.32
C LEU A 346 10.25 2.22 15.81
N ASN A 347 9.18 2.87 16.31
CA ASN A 347 8.86 2.85 17.73
C ASN A 347 8.44 1.44 18.19
N ILE A 348 7.61 0.77 17.41
CA ILE A 348 7.16 -0.60 17.68
C ILE A 348 8.35 -1.57 17.67
N ALA A 349 9.19 -1.52 16.62
CA ALA A 349 10.38 -2.37 16.53
C ALA A 349 11.26 -2.22 17.77
N ARG A 350 11.56 -1.01 18.20
CA ARG A 350 12.38 -0.76 19.39
C ARG A 350 11.75 -1.28 20.68
N VAL A 351 10.43 -1.18 20.83
CA VAL A 351 9.71 -1.73 21.99
C VAL A 351 9.78 -3.26 21.97
N GLN A 352 9.53 -3.89 20.81
CA GLN A 352 9.58 -5.34 20.66
C GLN A 352 11.00 -5.90 20.87
N GLU A 353 12.00 -5.21 20.34
CA GLU A 353 13.40 -5.61 20.44
C GLU A 353 14.03 -5.30 21.80
N GLY A 354 13.44 -4.38 22.59
CA GLY A 354 14.04 -3.89 23.84
C GLY A 354 15.36 -3.15 23.62
N ASP A 355 15.64 -2.71 22.39
CA ASP A 355 16.89 -2.07 21.98
C ASP A 355 16.61 -0.90 21.00
N ALA A 356 17.12 0.28 21.35
CA ALA A 356 16.97 1.47 20.52
C ALA A 356 17.94 1.54 19.33
N GLU A 357 18.93 0.65 19.26
CA GLU A 357 20.00 0.63 18.26
C GLU A 357 19.84 -0.48 17.22
N HIS A 358 19.11 -1.54 17.54
CA HIS A 358 18.95 -2.70 16.67
C HIS A 358 18.23 -2.36 15.36
N THR A 359 17.12 -1.62 15.45
CA THR A 359 16.43 -1.03 14.29
C THR A 359 16.65 0.49 14.26
N ARG A 360 17.17 1.00 13.14
CA ARG A 360 17.51 2.41 12.96
C ARG A 360 16.54 3.11 12.01
N MET A 361 16.45 4.44 12.10
CA MET A 361 15.65 5.26 11.19
C MET A 361 16.00 5.00 9.71
N LEU A 362 17.30 4.88 9.42
CA LEU A 362 17.77 4.62 8.05
C LEU A 362 17.32 3.25 7.53
N ASP A 363 17.15 2.25 8.38
CA ASP A 363 16.70 0.92 7.99
C ASP A 363 15.24 0.97 7.49
N LEU A 364 14.37 1.71 8.21
CA LEU A 364 12.98 1.93 7.80
C LEU A 364 12.90 2.81 6.54
N TYR A 365 13.73 3.87 6.45
CA TYR A 365 13.80 4.71 5.26
C TYR A 365 14.24 3.90 4.03
N ASN A 366 15.23 3.04 4.21
CA ASN A 366 15.68 2.12 3.16
C ASN A 366 14.56 1.15 2.74
N ALA A 367 13.77 0.64 3.68
CA ALA A 367 12.64 -0.24 3.36
C ALA A 367 11.58 0.47 2.51
N ALA A 368 11.28 1.75 2.81
CA ALA A 368 10.34 2.56 2.03
C ALA A 368 10.88 3.06 0.68
N THR A 369 12.16 2.84 0.39
CA THR A 369 12.85 3.30 -0.82
C THR A 369 13.57 2.15 -1.53
N LEU A 370 14.80 1.84 -1.11
CA LEU A 370 15.63 0.79 -1.73
C LEU A 370 15.01 -0.61 -1.60
N GLY A 371 14.44 -0.94 -0.45
CA GLY A 371 13.78 -2.23 -0.20
C GLY A 371 12.57 -2.44 -1.08
N GLY A 372 11.74 -1.40 -1.23
CA GLY A 372 10.62 -1.42 -2.18
C GLY A 372 11.09 -1.59 -3.62
N ALA A 373 12.14 -0.89 -4.03
CA ALA A 373 12.72 -1.03 -5.36
C ALA A 373 13.29 -2.44 -5.59
N GLN A 374 13.98 -3.01 -4.61
CA GLN A 374 14.51 -4.37 -4.66
C GLN A 374 13.39 -5.40 -4.81
N ALA A 375 12.30 -5.26 -4.04
CA ALA A 375 11.13 -6.16 -4.13
C ALA A 375 10.49 -6.17 -5.52
N LEU A 376 10.58 -5.04 -6.25
CA LEU A 376 10.11 -4.90 -7.63
C LEU A 376 11.15 -5.28 -8.70
N GLY A 377 12.35 -5.73 -8.29
CA GLY A 377 13.46 -6.00 -9.21
C GLY A 377 13.95 -4.76 -9.95
N ARG A 378 13.87 -3.56 -9.32
CA ARG A 378 14.19 -2.27 -9.93
C ARG A 378 15.42 -1.62 -9.28
N ASP A 379 16.44 -1.39 -10.06
CA ASP A 379 17.66 -0.69 -9.65
C ASP A 379 17.65 0.82 -9.97
N ASP A 380 16.62 1.26 -10.70
CA ASP A 380 16.40 2.64 -11.12
C ASP A 380 15.32 3.39 -10.31
N LEU A 381 14.76 2.77 -9.25
CA LEU A 381 13.79 3.37 -8.33
C LEU A 381 14.35 3.46 -6.90
N GLY A 382 13.66 4.21 -6.04
CA GLY A 382 13.97 4.33 -4.60
C GLY A 382 15.31 5.00 -4.31
N ARG A 383 15.94 5.66 -5.28
CA ARG A 383 17.25 6.32 -5.15
C ARG A 383 17.37 7.53 -6.05
N LEU A 384 18.12 8.54 -5.59
CA LEU A 384 18.57 9.63 -6.47
C LEU A 384 20.00 9.36 -6.88
N ALA A 385 20.17 8.85 -8.10
CA ALA A 385 21.45 8.54 -8.72
C ALA A 385 21.41 8.83 -10.22
N VAL A 386 22.55 9.05 -10.85
CA VAL A 386 22.63 9.25 -12.30
C VAL A 386 22.06 8.03 -13.01
N GLY A 387 21.14 8.25 -13.94
CA GLY A 387 20.45 7.20 -14.71
C GLY A 387 19.20 6.63 -14.04
N ALA A 388 18.97 6.87 -12.77
CA ALA A 388 17.73 6.50 -12.08
C ALA A 388 16.53 7.29 -12.60
N ARG A 389 15.32 6.79 -12.34
CA ARG A 389 14.08 7.53 -12.64
C ARG A 389 14.01 8.80 -11.79
N ALA A 390 13.49 9.85 -12.40
CA ALA A 390 13.23 11.10 -11.67
C ALA A 390 11.91 11.01 -10.88
N ASP A 391 11.87 10.08 -9.94
CA ASP A 391 10.81 9.91 -8.94
C ASP A 391 11.31 10.56 -7.64
N ILE A 392 10.93 11.82 -7.43
CA ILE A 392 11.54 12.74 -6.47
C ILE A 392 10.47 13.35 -5.59
N THR A 393 10.74 13.44 -4.29
CA THR A 393 9.88 14.14 -3.33
C THR A 393 10.65 15.26 -2.63
N VAL A 394 9.91 16.28 -2.24
CA VAL A 394 10.45 17.43 -1.50
C VAL A 394 9.66 17.62 -0.22
N PHE A 395 10.31 17.46 0.91
CA PHE A 395 9.71 17.69 2.23
C PHE A 395 10.20 19.00 2.82
N ARG A 396 9.27 19.87 3.20
CA ARG A 396 9.55 21.10 3.93
C ARG A 396 10.14 20.76 5.30
N LEU A 397 11.17 21.50 5.71
CA LEU A 397 11.80 21.41 7.01
C LEU A 397 11.58 22.71 7.80
N GLY A 398 11.68 22.63 9.13
CA GLY A 398 11.59 23.79 10.01
C GLY A 398 10.19 24.34 10.22
N ALA A 399 9.14 23.57 9.90
CA ALA A 399 7.79 23.91 10.30
C ALA A 399 7.66 23.89 11.84
N PHE A 400 6.82 24.76 12.40
CA PHE A 400 6.72 24.93 13.86
C PHE A 400 6.43 23.61 14.60
N HIS A 401 5.61 22.73 14.03
CA HIS A 401 5.31 21.42 14.63
C HIS A 401 6.49 20.44 14.61
N GLN A 402 7.49 20.66 13.75
CA GLN A 402 8.69 19.83 13.67
C GLN A 402 9.71 20.16 14.78
N GLY A 403 9.49 21.25 15.53
CA GLY A 403 10.40 21.69 16.60
C GLY A 403 11.74 22.24 16.09
N PRO A 404 12.73 22.36 16.96
CA PRO A 404 14.05 22.81 16.58
C PRO A 404 14.70 21.84 15.59
N PHE A 405 15.31 22.39 14.54
CA PHE A 405 15.97 21.59 13.52
C PHE A 405 17.35 21.11 13.98
N PHE A 406 17.62 19.82 13.75
CA PHE A 406 18.93 19.22 13.99
C PHE A 406 19.44 18.42 12.78
N ASP A 407 18.63 17.47 12.29
CA ASP A 407 18.95 16.58 11.20
C ASP A 407 17.69 16.31 10.39
N PRO A 408 17.73 16.38 9.05
CA PRO A 408 16.51 16.32 8.24
C PRO A 408 15.72 15.02 8.42
N LEU A 409 16.41 13.87 8.47
CA LEU A 409 15.74 12.58 8.61
C LEU A 409 15.17 12.39 10.03
N LYS A 410 15.94 12.77 11.05
CA LYS A 410 15.48 12.72 12.45
C LYS A 410 14.27 13.63 12.68
N ASN A 411 14.28 14.85 12.12
CA ASN A 411 13.13 15.74 12.24
C ASN A 411 11.88 15.18 11.56
N LEU A 412 12.02 14.60 10.35
CA LEU A 412 10.89 13.96 9.66
C LEU A 412 10.37 12.73 10.42
N PHE A 413 11.25 11.86 10.93
CA PHE A 413 10.82 10.69 11.71
C PHE A 413 10.16 11.03 13.04
N THR A 414 10.59 12.12 13.70
CA THR A 414 10.04 12.48 15.01
C THR A 414 8.76 13.28 14.92
N ALA A 415 8.65 14.19 13.97
CA ALA A 415 7.55 15.15 13.92
C ALA A 415 7.05 15.51 12.52
N GLY A 416 7.68 15.00 11.45
CA GLY A 416 7.21 15.18 10.08
C GLY A 416 5.84 14.53 9.83
N ARG A 417 5.13 15.03 8.85
CA ARG A 417 3.81 14.55 8.42
C ARG A 417 3.81 14.41 6.91
N GLY A 418 2.92 13.60 6.35
CA GLY A 418 2.74 13.54 4.91
C GLY A 418 2.50 14.92 4.29
N ASP A 419 1.78 15.79 4.98
CA ASP A 419 1.52 17.18 4.57
C ASP A 419 2.77 18.08 4.46
N ASP A 420 3.90 17.66 5.01
CA ASP A 420 5.18 18.37 4.81
C ASP A 420 5.78 18.09 3.43
N CYS A 421 5.24 17.13 2.67
CA CYS A 421 5.57 16.94 1.27
C CYS A 421 4.96 18.09 0.45
N ILE A 422 5.82 18.93 -0.10
CA ILE A 422 5.40 20.14 -0.84
C ILE A 422 5.49 20.00 -2.35
N ALA A 423 6.27 19.03 -2.85
CA ALA A 423 6.37 18.76 -4.27
C ALA A 423 6.71 17.29 -4.53
N SER A 424 6.16 16.75 -5.60
CA SER A 424 6.47 15.40 -6.09
C SER A 424 6.64 15.41 -7.61
N PHE A 425 7.68 14.73 -8.06
CA PHE A 425 7.94 14.46 -9.49
C PHE A 425 7.96 12.95 -9.67
N ILE A 426 7.28 12.49 -10.70
CA ILE A 426 7.24 11.07 -11.07
C ILE A 426 7.58 10.95 -12.54
N ASP A 427 8.61 10.16 -12.84
CA ASP A 427 9.19 10.07 -14.19
C ASP A 427 9.54 11.45 -14.78
N GLY A 428 9.97 12.38 -13.92
CA GLY A 428 10.31 13.76 -14.27
C GLY A 428 9.10 14.69 -14.51
N ARG A 429 7.88 14.19 -14.45
CA ARG A 429 6.65 15.00 -14.50
C ARG A 429 6.34 15.53 -13.10
N SER A 430 6.16 16.84 -12.97
CA SER A 430 5.61 17.42 -11.75
C SER A 430 4.15 16.97 -11.60
N VAL A 431 3.85 16.24 -10.51
CA VAL A 431 2.51 15.72 -10.19
C VAL A 431 1.89 16.43 -9.00
N MET A 432 2.73 17.07 -8.17
CA MET A 432 2.30 17.86 -7.03
C MET A 432 3.17 19.09 -6.87
N GLN A 433 2.58 20.24 -6.57
CA GLN A 433 3.24 21.51 -6.27
C GLN A 433 2.56 22.20 -5.09
N ASP A 434 3.33 22.82 -4.21
CA ASP A 434 2.85 23.53 -3.02
C ASP A 434 1.85 22.72 -2.17
N GLY A 435 2.08 21.39 -2.09
CA GLY A 435 1.21 20.46 -1.36
C GLY A 435 -0.11 20.14 -2.07
N GLN A 436 -0.29 20.58 -3.33
CA GLN A 436 -1.50 20.35 -4.12
C GLN A 436 -1.19 19.40 -5.30
N VAL A 437 -1.88 18.27 -5.36
CA VAL A 437 -1.86 17.36 -6.52
C VAL A 437 -2.48 18.07 -7.70
N ILE A 438 -1.77 18.11 -8.83
CA ILE A 438 -2.14 18.89 -9.99
C ILE A 438 -3.45 18.36 -10.59
N GLY A 439 -4.40 19.27 -10.80
CA GLY A 439 -5.69 18.96 -11.43
C GLY A 439 -6.72 18.33 -10.49
N VAL A 440 -6.49 18.34 -9.17
CA VAL A 440 -7.39 17.71 -8.20
C VAL A 440 -8.04 18.74 -7.27
N ASP A 441 -9.36 18.66 -7.14
CA ASP A 441 -10.15 19.39 -6.17
C ASP A 441 -10.36 18.52 -4.90
N TYR A 442 -9.61 18.83 -3.84
CA TYR A 442 -9.68 18.07 -2.58
C TYR A 442 -11.05 18.17 -1.90
N ALA A 443 -11.73 19.31 -2.00
CA ALA A 443 -13.05 19.47 -1.38
C ALA A 443 -14.10 18.61 -2.07
N ASP A 444 -14.04 18.51 -3.40
CA ASP A 444 -14.90 17.60 -4.16
C ASP A 444 -14.60 16.13 -3.84
N LEU A 445 -13.33 15.74 -3.83
CA LEU A 445 -12.94 14.39 -3.48
C LEU A 445 -13.45 13.99 -2.09
N GLN A 446 -13.29 14.87 -1.09
CA GLN A 446 -13.72 14.59 0.28
C GLN A 446 -15.25 14.41 0.36
N ARG A 447 -16.04 15.32 -0.23
CA ARG A 447 -17.51 15.20 -0.23
C ARG A 447 -17.99 13.87 -0.84
N ARG A 448 -17.39 13.48 -1.96
CA ARG A 448 -17.73 12.21 -2.65
C ARG A 448 -17.29 11.00 -1.83
N ALA A 449 -16.09 11.05 -1.23
CA ALA A 449 -15.58 9.99 -0.37
C ALA A 449 -16.50 9.78 0.85
N ASP A 450 -16.93 10.86 1.51
CA ASP A 450 -17.85 10.79 2.65
C ASP A 450 -19.18 10.11 2.27
N ALA A 451 -19.74 10.46 1.11
CA ALA A 451 -20.99 9.85 0.62
C ALA A 451 -20.82 8.35 0.33
N LEU A 452 -19.72 7.97 -0.30
CA LEU A 452 -19.42 6.57 -0.59
C LEU A 452 -19.09 5.76 0.70
N PHE A 453 -18.43 6.38 1.67
CA PHE A 453 -18.16 5.74 2.95
C PHE A 453 -19.47 5.46 3.73
N GLN A 454 -20.45 6.34 3.69
CA GLN A 454 -21.78 6.09 4.25
C GLN A 454 -22.47 4.89 3.56
N LYS A 455 -22.39 4.81 2.23
CA LYS A 455 -22.89 3.67 1.45
C LYS A 455 -22.20 2.36 1.86
N GLN A 456 -20.89 2.39 2.06
CA GLN A 456 -20.09 1.26 2.53
C GLN A 456 -20.54 0.77 3.91
N MET A 457 -20.77 1.67 4.87
CA MET A 457 -21.26 1.30 6.21
C MET A 457 -22.65 0.61 6.15
N GLN A 458 -23.54 1.09 5.30
CA GLN A 458 -24.84 0.45 5.08
C GLN A 458 -24.69 -0.95 4.51
N HIS A 459 -23.80 -1.10 3.52
CA HIS A 459 -23.53 -2.40 2.90
C HIS A 459 -22.89 -3.42 3.87
N HIS A 460 -22.08 -2.97 4.82
CA HIS A 460 -21.60 -3.83 5.90
C HIS A 460 -22.75 -4.42 6.71
N ALA A 461 -23.79 -3.65 7.00
CA ALA A 461 -24.97 -4.12 7.72
C ALA A 461 -25.72 -5.21 6.95
N GLU A 462 -25.86 -5.07 5.63
CA GLU A 462 -26.51 -6.08 4.78
C GLU A 462 -25.81 -7.44 4.82
N ARG A 463 -24.50 -7.46 5.06
CA ARG A 463 -23.69 -8.68 5.14
C ARG A 463 -23.75 -9.37 6.50
N ALA A 464 -24.14 -8.65 7.55
CA ALA A 464 -24.29 -9.19 8.90
C ALA A 464 -25.61 -9.98 9.04
N PHE A 465 -25.67 -10.92 10.00
CA PHE A 465 -26.88 -11.67 10.29
C PHE A 465 -28.03 -10.75 10.66
N GLY A 466 -29.19 -11.00 10.03
CA GLY A 466 -30.42 -10.24 10.31
C GLY A 466 -30.41 -8.81 9.83
N ASN A 467 -29.44 -8.42 9.02
CA ASN A 467 -29.32 -7.07 8.45
C ASN A 467 -29.61 -5.94 9.49
N PRO A 468 -28.84 -5.86 10.57
CA PRO A 468 -29.09 -4.89 11.62
C PRO A 468 -28.82 -3.46 11.12
N PRO A 469 -29.40 -2.42 11.73
CA PRO A 469 -29.03 -1.06 11.42
C PRO A 469 -27.49 -0.87 11.55
N TRP A 470 -26.84 -0.31 10.54
CA TRP A 470 -25.37 -0.16 10.55
C TRP A 470 -24.85 0.60 11.78
N ARG A 471 -25.63 1.52 12.34
CA ARG A 471 -25.31 2.25 13.56
C ARG A 471 -25.22 1.35 14.83
N THR A 472 -25.79 0.16 14.80
CA THR A 472 -25.63 -0.81 15.89
C THR A 472 -24.36 -1.63 15.74
N LEU A 473 -23.81 -1.72 14.50
CA LEU A 473 -22.55 -2.40 14.24
C LEU A 473 -21.34 -1.51 14.58
N PHE A 474 -21.45 -0.20 14.29
CA PHE A 474 -20.34 0.73 14.45
C PHE A 474 -20.65 1.73 15.56
N ARG A 475 -19.90 1.65 16.65
CA ARG A 475 -20.09 2.49 17.83
C ARG A 475 -19.22 3.74 17.75
N SER A 476 -19.73 4.84 18.27
CA SER A 476 -18.92 6.02 18.49
C SER A 476 -17.98 5.80 19.68
N ALA A 477 -16.73 6.28 19.57
CA ALA A 477 -15.76 6.24 20.66
C ALA A 477 -16.23 7.02 21.91
N ILE A 478 -17.03 8.08 21.70
CA ILE A 478 -17.67 8.83 22.78
C ILE A 478 -19.19 8.65 22.64
N PRO A 479 -19.90 8.16 23.67
CA PRO A 479 -21.35 8.04 23.60
C PRO A 479 -22.01 9.39 23.36
N PHE A 480 -23.01 9.42 22.47
CA PHE A 480 -23.82 10.61 22.26
C PHE A 480 -24.71 10.86 23.50
N ALA A 481 -24.88 12.13 23.89
CA ALA A 481 -25.73 12.50 25.02
C ALA A 481 -27.21 12.26 24.72
N ASP A 482 -27.62 12.42 23.46
CA ASP A 482 -28.97 12.11 23.00
C ASP A 482 -29.09 10.62 22.77
N SER A 483 -30.13 10.00 23.31
CA SER A 483 -30.41 8.59 22.98
C SER A 483 -30.48 8.46 21.47
N TYR A 484 -29.65 7.60 20.90
CA TYR A 484 -29.56 7.34 19.46
C TYR A 484 -30.96 7.13 18.86
N SER A 485 -31.56 8.19 18.34
CA SER A 485 -32.70 8.06 17.45
C SER A 485 -32.17 7.47 16.15
N ALA A 486 -32.66 6.30 15.76
CA ALA A 486 -32.27 5.60 14.53
C ALA A 486 -32.51 6.42 13.24
N ALA A 487 -33.01 7.64 13.37
CA ALA A 487 -33.40 8.54 12.28
C ALA A 487 -32.50 9.78 12.09
N ALA A 488 -31.54 10.09 12.98
CA ALA A 488 -30.70 11.27 12.80
C ALA A 488 -29.47 10.94 11.92
N PRO A 489 -29.15 11.71 10.86
CA PRO A 489 -27.88 11.57 10.17
C PRO A 489 -26.72 11.85 11.14
N LEU A 490 -25.62 11.11 11.01
CA LEU A 490 -24.41 11.28 11.85
C LEU A 490 -23.75 12.65 11.65
N LEU A 491 -24.00 13.26 10.51
CA LEU A 491 -23.58 14.62 10.16
C LEU A 491 -24.69 15.21 9.30
N ASP A 492 -25.25 16.34 9.73
CA ASP A 492 -25.78 17.28 8.77
C ASP A 492 -24.59 17.69 7.91
N ALA A 493 -24.66 17.47 6.60
CA ALA A 493 -23.64 17.97 5.69
C ALA A 493 -23.45 19.46 5.99
N PRO A 494 -22.20 19.94 6.18
CA PRO A 494 -21.98 21.36 6.39
C PRO A 494 -22.61 22.11 5.21
N THR A 495 -23.63 22.89 5.51
CA THR A 495 -24.20 23.86 4.58
C THR A 495 -23.20 24.99 4.45
N HIS A 496 -22.24 24.85 3.51
CA HIS A 496 -21.52 26.02 2.96
C HIS A 496 -21.08 25.74 1.52
#